data_91fbd6b0dae816b2dfccd265ad86fd06
#
_entry.id   91fbd6b0dae816b2dfccd265ad86fd06
#
_cell.length_a   1.000
_cell.length_b   1.000
_cell.length_c   1.000
_cell.angle_alpha   90.00
_cell.angle_beta   90.00
_cell.angle_gamma   90.00
#
_symmetry.space_group_name_H-M   'P 1'
#
loop_
_entity.id
_entity.type
_entity.pdbx_description
1 polymer ?
#
loop_
_entity_poly.entity_id
_entity_poly.type
_entity_poly.pdbx_seq_one_letter_code
_entity_poly.pdbx_strand_id
1 'polypeptide(L)'
;MLKPHHVLLLVSLVADGGSPPSRTDAGTPARPDGGVVAAASDAGIQWPTDLRPLATLEGPAVMAAHAVLQRVLSSFPKQDAGACESSARSLDVVVGLEGGVYFVRVDRRLDRCGWPVGSQLEFDWFELYAVSPEGKVLGRRAFMP
;
A
#
# COMPACT_ATOMS: atom_id res chain seq x y z
N MET A 1 5.50 -9.86 -49.41
CA MET A 1 4.08 -9.65 -49.75
C MET A 1 3.34 -9.20 -48.52
N LEU A 2 3.07 -7.89 -48.42
CA LEU A 2 2.34 -7.26 -47.33
C LEU A 2 0.85 -7.29 -47.64
N LYS A 3 0.01 -7.56 -46.61
CA LYS A 3 -1.42 -7.21 -46.62
C LYS A 3 -1.74 -6.43 -45.38
N PRO A 4 -2.15 -5.16 -45.50
CA PRO A 4 -2.69 -4.39 -44.38
C PRO A 4 -4.20 -4.63 -44.30
N HIS A 5 -4.67 -5.00 -43.10
CA HIS A 5 -6.09 -4.97 -42.77
C HIS A 5 -6.42 -3.67 -42.05
N HIS A 6 -7.13 -2.79 -42.76
CA HIS A 6 -7.78 -1.63 -42.20
C HIS A 6 -9.03 -2.08 -41.45
N VAL A 7 -9.09 -1.81 -40.16
CA VAL A 7 -10.32 -1.88 -39.35
C VAL A 7 -10.87 -0.47 -39.21
N LEU A 8 -11.99 -0.24 -39.88
CA LEU A 8 -12.79 0.97 -39.77
C LEU A 8 -13.65 0.89 -38.50
N LEU A 9 -13.42 1.78 -37.57
CA LEU A 9 -14.27 1.97 -36.38
C LEU A 9 -15.33 3.03 -36.71
N LEU A 10 -16.57 2.60 -36.86
CA LEU A 10 -17.74 3.44 -36.97
C LEU A 10 -18.16 3.93 -35.58
N VAL A 11 -18.06 5.23 -35.35
CA VAL A 11 -18.60 5.91 -34.17
C VAL A 11 -20.02 6.38 -34.52
N SER A 12 -21.00 5.78 -33.85
CA SER A 12 -22.40 6.24 -33.95
C SER A 12 -22.68 7.24 -32.82
N LEU A 13 -22.87 8.50 -33.19
CA LEU A 13 -23.46 9.53 -32.34
C LEU A 13 -24.98 9.35 -32.33
N VAL A 14 -25.55 9.09 -31.18
CA VAL A 14 -26.99 9.25 -30.95
C VAL A 14 -27.18 10.46 -30.07
N ALA A 15 -27.76 11.50 -30.68
CA ALA A 15 -28.26 12.69 -30.00
C ALA A 15 -29.73 12.46 -29.70
N ASP A 16 -30.12 12.42 -28.43
CA ASP A 16 -31.51 12.51 -28.01
C ASP A 16 -31.72 13.78 -27.21
N GLY A 17 -32.49 14.69 -27.85
CA GLY A 17 -32.97 15.90 -27.25
C GLY A 17 -34.20 15.63 -26.38
N GLY A 18 -34.11 15.92 -25.10
CA GLY A 18 -35.24 15.90 -24.18
C GLY A 18 -35.43 17.28 -23.55
N SER A 19 -36.59 17.89 -23.84
CA SER A 19 -37.06 19.17 -23.32
C SER A 19 -37.24 19.15 -21.80
N PRO A 20 -37.09 20.30 -21.10
CA PRO A 20 -37.26 20.38 -19.66
C PRO A 20 -38.73 20.46 -19.26
N PRO A 21 -39.15 19.75 -18.20
CA PRO A 21 -40.45 19.99 -17.58
C PRO A 21 -40.37 21.15 -16.57
N SER A 22 -41.47 21.87 -16.55
CA SER A 22 -41.79 23.08 -15.79
C SER A 22 -41.60 22.95 -14.29
N ARG A 23 -41.19 24.10 -13.71
CA ARG A 23 -41.23 24.38 -12.28
C ARG A 23 -42.60 24.11 -11.67
N THR A 24 -42.61 23.41 -10.56
CA THR A 24 -43.68 23.48 -9.58
C THR A 24 -43.05 23.82 -8.22
N ASP A 25 -43.59 24.89 -7.64
CA ASP A 25 -43.18 25.48 -6.37
C ASP A 25 -43.38 24.55 -5.14
N ALA A 26 -42.70 24.98 -4.10
CA ALA A 26 -42.98 24.75 -2.69
C ALA A 26 -42.65 23.38 -2.10
N GLY A 27 -41.55 23.37 -1.41
CA GLY A 27 -41.21 22.38 -0.43
C GLY A 27 -39.79 22.62 0.05
N THR A 28 -39.60 23.48 1.05
CA THR A 28 -38.32 23.57 1.77
C THR A 28 -37.98 22.17 2.31
N PRO A 29 -36.94 21.50 1.80
CA PRO A 29 -36.50 20.28 2.42
C PRO A 29 -35.86 20.63 3.75
N ALA A 30 -36.45 20.12 4.83
CA ALA A 30 -35.81 20.07 6.11
C ALA A 30 -34.37 19.57 5.93
N ARG A 31 -33.43 20.40 6.31
CA ARG A 31 -32.01 20.08 6.40
C ARG A 31 -31.91 18.82 7.26
N PRO A 32 -31.43 17.70 6.75
CA PRO A 32 -31.15 16.58 7.63
C PRO A 32 -30.11 17.07 8.62
N ASP A 33 -30.48 17.05 9.89
CA ASP A 33 -29.58 17.26 10.98
C ASP A 33 -28.32 16.44 10.69
N GLY A 34 -27.21 17.15 10.49
CA GLY A 34 -25.92 16.55 10.31
C GLY A 34 -25.67 15.67 11.53
N GLY A 35 -25.91 14.39 11.36
CA GLY A 35 -25.49 13.40 12.32
C GLY A 35 -24.02 13.68 12.56
N VAL A 36 -23.71 14.21 13.74
CA VAL A 36 -22.36 14.29 14.24
C VAL A 36 -21.89 12.84 14.22
N VAL A 37 -21.07 12.50 13.24
CA VAL A 37 -20.33 11.24 13.26
C VAL A 37 -19.58 11.33 14.57
N ALA A 38 -20.02 10.59 15.58
CA ALA A 38 -19.36 10.52 16.86
C ALA A 38 -17.92 10.13 16.54
N ALA A 39 -17.00 11.07 16.67
CA ALA A 39 -15.59 10.82 16.58
C ALA A 39 -15.33 9.66 17.54
N ALA A 40 -14.83 8.54 17.02
CA ALA A 40 -14.44 7.42 17.84
C ALA A 40 -13.62 8.00 18.99
N SER A 41 -14.13 7.85 20.21
CA SER A 41 -13.56 8.52 21.36
C SER A 41 -12.11 8.05 21.48
N ASP A 42 -11.16 8.96 21.30
CA ASP A 42 -9.71 8.77 21.51
C ASP A 42 -9.41 8.55 23.02
N ALA A 43 -10.35 7.93 23.73
CA ALA A 43 -10.32 7.74 25.16
C ALA A 43 -9.05 6.99 25.56
N GLY A 44 -8.09 7.73 26.08
CA GLY A 44 -6.84 7.22 26.60
C GLY A 44 -5.59 7.47 25.72
N ILE A 45 -5.74 7.99 24.51
CA ILE A 45 -4.58 8.36 23.68
C ILE A 45 -4.15 9.79 24.02
N GLN A 46 -2.92 9.95 24.51
CA GLN A 46 -2.30 11.26 24.68
C GLN A 46 -1.57 11.65 23.40
N TRP A 47 -2.14 12.55 22.64
CA TRP A 47 -1.53 13.04 21.41
C TRP A 47 -0.36 13.97 21.74
N PRO A 48 0.84 13.73 21.17
CA PRO A 48 1.99 14.59 21.39
C PRO A 48 1.78 15.95 20.71
N THR A 49 2.18 17.03 21.37
CA THR A 49 2.23 18.38 20.78
C THR A 49 3.37 18.48 19.76
N ASP A 50 4.48 17.78 20.03
CA ASP A 50 5.66 17.71 19.17
C ASP A 50 5.93 16.26 18.78
N LEU A 51 5.83 15.97 17.49
CA LEU A 51 6.16 14.67 16.96
C LEU A 51 7.68 14.52 16.80
N ARG A 52 8.26 13.49 17.43
CA ARG A 52 9.67 13.11 17.24
C ARG A 52 9.75 11.98 16.20
N PRO A 53 10.04 12.28 14.94
CA PRO A 53 10.06 11.24 13.90
C PRO A 53 11.22 10.27 14.11
N LEU A 54 10.98 8.98 13.95
CA LEU A 54 12.03 7.96 13.81
C LEU A 54 12.67 8.03 12.43
N ALA A 55 11.86 8.30 11.42
CA ALA A 55 12.26 8.53 10.03
C ALA A 55 11.17 9.34 9.32
N THR A 56 11.53 10.00 8.23
CA THR A 56 10.59 10.62 7.30
C THR A 56 10.78 9.98 5.93
N LEU A 57 9.71 9.41 5.39
CA LEU A 57 9.70 8.84 4.04
C LEU A 57 8.83 9.71 3.14
N GLU A 58 9.31 9.96 1.93
CA GLU A 58 8.50 10.56 0.87
C GLU A 58 7.48 9.58 0.31
N GLY A 59 6.43 10.08 -0.37
CA GLY A 59 5.32 9.26 -0.86
C GLY A 59 5.74 8.04 -1.68
N PRO A 60 6.60 8.17 -2.70
CA PRO A 60 7.08 7.03 -3.48
C PRO A 60 7.85 5.98 -2.65
N ALA A 61 8.64 6.40 -1.66
CA ALA A 61 9.33 5.49 -0.74
C ALA A 61 8.34 4.70 0.13
N VAL A 62 7.26 5.37 0.60
CA VAL A 62 6.16 4.70 1.33
C VAL A 62 5.46 3.68 0.45
N MET A 63 5.16 4.02 -0.82
CA MET A 63 4.55 3.09 -1.77
C MET A 63 5.44 1.89 -2.05
N ALA A 64 6.75 2.10 -2.21
CA ALA A 64 7.71 1.02 -2.43
C ALA A 64 7.79 0.08 -1.22
N ALA A 65 7.93 0.63 0.00
CA ALA A 65 7.94 -0.15 1.23
C ALA A 65 6.66 -0.96 1.41
N HIS A 66 5.50 -0.34 1.19
CA HIS A 66 4.20 -1.00 1.28
C HIS A 66 4.06 -2.16 0.30
N ALA A 67 4.40 -1.94 -0.98
CA ALA A 67 4.30 -2.97 -2.01
C ALA A 67 5.15 -4.20 -1.69
N VAL A 68 6.37 -3.99 -1.20
CA VAL A 68 7.27 -5.07 -0.80
C VAL A 68 6.78 -5.78 0.45
N LEU A 69 6.36 -5.02 1.47
CA LEU A 69 5.85 -5.60 2.72
C LEU A 69 4.63 -6.49 2.46
N GLN A 70 3.68 -6.04 1.64
CA GLN A 70 2.53 -6.84 1.23
C GLN A 70 2.96 -8.15 0.56
N ARG A 71 3.95 -8.09 -0.34
CA ARG A 71 4.47 -9.26 -1.04
C ARG A 71 5.12 -10.25 -0.09
N VAL A 72 5.97 -9.78 0.83
CA VAL A 72 6.64 -10.62 1.82
C VAL A 72 5.62 -11.29 2.74
N LEU A 73 4.70 -10.53 3.31
CA LEU A 73 3.68 -11.07 4.21
C LEU A 73 2.78 -12.10 3.53
N SER A 74 2.45 -11.87 2.25
CA SER A 74 1.64 -12.83 1.49
C SER A 74 2.38 -14.11 1.11
N SER A 75 3.72 -14.11 1.17
CA SER A 75 4.54 -15.29 0.91
C SER A 75 4.68 -16.23 2.10
N PHE A 76 4.32 -15.79 3.30
CA PHE A 76 4.36 -16.65 4.49
C PHE A 76 3.30 -17.75 4.41
N PRO A 77 3.61 -18.95 4.94
CA PRO A 77 2.66 -20.04 4.97
C PRO A 77 1.38 -19.67 5.73
N LYS A 78 0.23 -20.00 5.18
CA LYS A 78 -1.07 -19.67 5.80
C LYS A 78 -1.28 -20.36 7.16
N GLN A 79 -0.68 -21.53 7.38
CA GLN A 79 -0.72 -22.23 8.66
C GLN A 79 -0.03 -21.46 9.78
N ASP A 80 0.89 -20.56 9.44
CA ASP A 80 1.63 -19.74 10.39
C ASP A 80 0.97 -18.36 10.56
N ALA A 81 -0.23 -18.18 10.02
CA ALA A 81 -0.97 -16.92 10.12
C ALA A 81 -1.23 -16.60 11.60
N GLY A 82 -0.75 -15.43 12.04
CA GLY A 82 -0.83 -15.01 13.45
C GLY A 82 0.40 -15.34 14.28
N ALA A 83 1.30 -16.20 13.82
CA ALA A 83 2.60 -16.37 14.46
C ALA A 83 3.44 -15.09 14.31
N CYS A 84 4.15 -14.71 15.37
CA CYS A 84 4.98 -13.49 15.37
C CYS A 84 5.99 -13.53 14.23
N GLU A 85 6.62 -14.68 14.02
CA GLU A 85 7.65 -14.90 13.01
C GLU A 85 7.16 -14.71 11.57
N SER A 86 5.86 -14.84 11.36
CA SER A 86 5.19 -14.70 10.06
C SER A 86 4.38 -13.41 9.97
N SER A 87 4.75 -12.39 10.74
CA SER A 87 4.07 -11.11 10.80
C SER A 87 5.02 -9.93 10.55
N ALA A 88 4.47 -8.75 10.28
CA ALA A 88 5.25 -7.52 10.13
C ALA A 88 6.08 -7.18 11.40
N ARG A 89 5.71 -7.73 12.56
CA ARG A 89 6.41 -7.51 13.83
C ARG A 89 7.85 -8.07 13.81
N SER A 90 8.06 -9.13 13.04
CA SER A 90 9.37 -9.76 12.88
C SER A 90 10.21 -9.20 11.74
N LEU A 91 9.79 -8.08 11.12
CA LEU A 91 10.46 -7.55 9.95
C LEU A 91 11.05 -6.16 10.23
N ASP A 92 12.27 -5.92 9.72
CA ASP A 92 12.81 -4.60 9.49
C ASP A 92 12.76 -4.28 8.00
N VAL A 93 12.43 -3.04 7.67
CA VAL A 93 12.35 -2.57 6.29
C VAL A 93 13.30 -1.39 6.12
N VAL A 94 14.22 -1.52 5.17
CA VAL A 94 15.17 -0.47 4.79
C VAL A 94 14.87 -0.05 3.36
N VAL A 95 14.72 1.25 3.14
CA VAL A 95 14.43 1.81 1.82
C VAL A 95 15.60 2.70 1.39
N GLY A 96 16.07 2.48 0.18
CA GLY A 96 17.08 3.31 -0.48
C GLY A 96 16.61 3.74 -1.87
N LEU A 97 17.20 4.78 -2.42
CA LEU A 97 16.93 5.27 -3.78
C LEU A 97 18.25 5.34 -4.54
N GLU A 98 18.30 4.70 -5.71
CA GLU A 98 19.44 4.76 -6.61
C GLU A 98 18.97 4.73 -8.06
N GLY A 99 19.47 5.64 -8.89
CA GLY A 99 19.13 5.69 -10.31
C GLY A 99 17.64 5.83 -10.61
N GLY A 100 16.84 6.45 -9.71
CA GLY A 100 15.39 6.59 -9.87
C GLY A 100 14.59 5.32 -9.53
N VAL A 101 15.25 4.29 -8.99
CA VAL A 101 14.63 3.03 -8.54
C VAL A 101 14.76 2.94 -7.03
N TYR A 102 13.67 2.58 -6.36
CA TYR A 102 13.68 2.30 -4.93
C TYR A 102 14.15 0.87 -4.69
N PHE A 103 15.09 0.73 -3.78
CA PHE A 103 15.56 -0.56 -3.30
C PHE A 103 15.04 -0.77 -1.89
N VAL A 104 14.24 -1.81 -1.71
CA VAL A 104 13.64 -2.14 -0.42
C VAL A 104 14.22 -3.46 0.05
N ARG A 105 14.95 -3.40 1.16
CA ARG A 105 15.49 -4.57 1.84
C ARG A 105 14.57 -4.91 3.02
N VAL A 106 14.25 -6.17 3.16
CA VAL A 106 13.48 -6.70 4.28
C VAL A 106 14.33 -7.72 5.02
N ASP A 107 14.59 -7.44 6.29
CA ASP A 107 15.36 -8.30 7.20
C ASP A 107 14.42 -8.97 8.20
N ARG A 108 14.72 -10.21 8.58
CA ARG A 108 13.97 -10.94 9.60
C ARG A 108 14.57 -10.73 10.99
N ARG A 109 13.74 -10.36 11.96
CA ARG A 109 14.10 -10.05 13.34
C ARG A 109 13.37 -10.96 14.32
N LEU A 110 13.84 -12.21 14.45
CA LEU A 110 13.23 -13.21 15.32
C LEU A 110 13.38 -12.88 16.81
N ASP A 111 14.39 -12.10 17.17
CA ASP A 111 14.57 -11.58 18.53
C ASP A 111 13.36 -10.80 19.03
N ARG A 112 12.60 -10.14 18.13
CA ARG A 112 11.34 -9.46 18.47
C ARG A 112 10.18 -10.42 18.78
N CYS A 113 10.34 -11.68 18.46
CA CYS A 113 9.38 -12.76 18.72
C CYS A 113 9.73 -13.61 19.94
N GLY A 114 10.69 -13.17 20.74
CA GLY A 114 11.11 -13.87 21.96
C GLY A 114 12.19 -14.94 21.72
N TRP A 115 12.74 -15.01 20.53
CA TRP A 115 13.90 -15.86 20.27
C TRP A 115 15.15 -15.23 20.92
N PRO A 116 16.12 -16.03 21.37
CA PRO A 116 17.36 -15.50 21.93
C PRO A 116 18.05 -14.53 20.95
N VAL A 117 18.66 -13.47 21.47
CA VAL A 117 19.46 -12.55 20.67
C VAL A 117 20.61 -13.34 20.02
N GLY A 118 20.76 -13.21 18.70
CA GLY A 118 21.74 -13.99 17.95
C GLY A 118 21.22 -15.36 17.49
N SER A 119 19.95 -15.69 17.74
CA SER A 119 19.28 -16.78 17.03
C SER A 119 19.29 -16.46 15.56
N GLN A 120 20.29 -16.97 14.88
CA GLN A 120 20.32 -16.94 13.43
C GLN A 120 19.43 -18.08 12.93
N LEU A 121 18.50 -17.75 12.06
CA LEU A 121 18.10 -18.72 11.05
C LEU A 121 19.42 -19.16 10.41
N GLU A 122 19.52 -20.41 10.02
CA GLU A 122 20.74 -21.04 9.46
C GLU A 122 21.44 -20.20 8.39
N PHE A 123 20.77 -19.11 7.93
CA PHE A 123 21.23 -18.08 7.02
C PHE A 123 20.63 -16.73 7.44
N ASP A 124 21.42 -15.65 7.37
CA ASP A 124 20.94 -14.27 7.47
C ASP A 124 19.90 -14.03 6.36
N TRP A 125 18.63 -14.21 6.73
CA TRP A 125 17.56 -14.08 5.75
C TRP A 125 17.22 -12.62 5.52
N PHE A 126 17.49 -12.16 4.33
CA PHE A 126 16.94 -10.93 3.82
C PHE A 126 16.53 -11.07 2.37
N GLU A 127 15.61 -10.24 1.95
CA GLU A 127 15.21 -10.09 0.56
C GLU A 127 15.42 -8.65 0.12
N LEU A 128 15.94 -8.46 -1.09
CA LEU A 128 16.11 -7.15 -1.71
C LEU A 128 15.21 -7.05 -2.93
N TYR A 129 14.41 -5.99 -2.98
CA TYR A 129 13.49 -5.70 -4.06
C TYR A 129 13.85 -4.40 -4.75
N ALA A 130 13.72 -4.37 -6.09
CA ALA A 130 13.71 -3.16 -6.89
C ALA A 130 12.26 -2.77 -7.18
N VAL A 131 11.91 -1.49 -6.94
CA VAL A 131 10.53 -0.99 -7.04
C VAL A 131 10.54 0.35 -7.78
N SER A 132 9.59 0.54 -8.70
CA SER A 132 9.43 1.82 -9.38
C SER A 132 8.84 2.90 -8.44
N PRO A 133 8.95 4.20 -8.80
CA PRO A 133 8.35 5.30 -8.02
C PRO A 133 6.83 5.15 -7.83
N GLU A 134 6.15 4.44 -8.73
CA GLU A 134 4.71 4.15 -8.68
C GLU A 134 4.37 2.93 -7.80
N GLY A 135 5.36 2.35 -7.13
CA GLY A 135 5.16 1.19 -6.24
C GLY A 135 5.09 -0.16 -6.95
N LYS A 136 5.49 -0.26 -8.23
CA LYS A 136 5.53 -1.53 -8.94
C LYS A 136 6.83 -2.28 -8.64
N VAL A 137 6.74 -3.51 -8.14
CA VAL A 137 7.90 -4.39 -7.95
C VAL A 137 8.46 -4.78 -9.32
N LEU A 138 9.69 -4.36 -9.60
CA LEU A 138 10.40 -4.61 -10.86
C LEU A 138 11.19 -5.92 -10.81
N GLY A 139 11.71 -6.26 -9.64
CA GLY A 139 12.48 -7.47 -9.45
C GLY A 139 12.72 -7.79 -7.97
N ARG A 140 13.17 -9.00 -7.72
CA ARG A 140 13.57 -9.49 -6.40
C ARG A 140 14.93 -10.18 -6.52
N ARG A 141 15.81 -9.87 -5.60
CA ARG A 141 17.04 -10.60 -5.38
C ARG A 141 16.95 -11.28 -4.01
N ALA A 142 16.82 -12.59 -3.99
CA ALA A 142 17.01 -13.34 -2.77
C ALA A 142 18.52 -13.40 -2.50
N PHE A 143 18.92 -13.06 -1.30
CA PHE A 143 20.29 -13.29 -0.87
C PHE A 143 20.37 -14.74 -0.37
N MET A 144 21.16 -15.52 -1.06
CA MET A 144 21.71 -16.75 -0.50
C MET A 144 23.20 -16.47 -0.27
N PRO A 145 23.67 -16.63 0.96
CA PRO A 145 25.10 -16.48 1.28
C PRO A 145 25.94 -17.50 0.53
#